data_05d9ccb262273bb89c400389e5479e1e
#
_entry.id   05d9ccb262273bb89c400389e5479e1e
#
_cell.length_a   1.000
_cell.length_b   1.000
_cell.length_c   1.000
_cell.angle_alpha   90.00
_cell.angle_beta   90.00
_cell.angle_gamma   90.00
#
_symmetry.space_group_name_H-M   'P 1'
#
loop_
_entity.id
_entity.type
_entity.pdbx_description
1 polymer ?
#
loop_
_entity_poly.entity_id
_entity_poly.type
_entity_poly.pdbx_seq_one_letter_code
_entity_poly.pdbx_strand_id
1 'polypeptide(L)'
;MTTRTVLVINSGSSSIKYQLVDPDSGASLASGLVERIGEETGAITHKYDGGRFELVEPVPDHGFGLAEVLRIFAEQGPDLDEANIVAVGHRVVQGGRYFSGPALVDDDVVARIEELVPLGPLHNPAHLKGIEVARRLLADVPHVTVFDTAFFQDLPEEAARYGLNREIADKYSIRRYGAHGKIGRAHV
;
A
#
# COMPACT_ATOMS: atom_id res chain seq x y z
N MET A 1 2.81 -11.45 -26.85
CA MET A 1 2.14 -11.73 -25.55
C MET A 1 2.00 -10.39 -24.87
N THR A 2 0.80 -10.01 -24.48
CA THR A 2 0.59 -8.74 -23.77
C THR A 2 1.21 -8.89 -22.38
N THR A 3 2.19 -8.06 -22.05
CA THR A 3 2.84 -8.05 -20.73
C THR A 3 1.78 -7.77 -19.68
N ARG A 4 1.70 -8.58 -18.62
CA ARG A 4 0.84 -8.30 -17.47
C ARG A 4 1.56 -7.32 -16.57
N THR A 5 0.84 -6.38 -15.96
CA THR A 5 1.43 -5.44 -15.01
C THR A 5 0.64 -5.38 -13.71
N VAL A 6 1.30 -4.95 -12.66
CA VAL A 6 0.71 -4.70 -11.34
C VAL A 6 1.04 -3.27 -10.93
N LEU A 7 0.02 -2.51 -10.57
CA LEU A 7 0.22 -1.19 -9.96
C LEU A 7 0.36 -1.36 -8.44
N VAL A 8 1.53 -1.06 -7.90
CA VAL A 8 1.80 -1.11 -6.45
C VAL A 8 1.65 0.27 -5.85
N ILE A 9 0.86 0.38 -4.80
CA ILE A 9 0.57 1.64 -4.09
C ILE A 9 0.97 1.50 -2.61
N ASN A 10 1.69 2.49 -2.12
CA ASN A 10 2.04 2.62 -0.70
C ASN A 10 1.66 4.03 -0.24
N SER A 11 0.51 4.16 0.41
CA SER A 11 -0.02 5.43 0.93
C SER A 11 0.51 5.68 2.34
N GLY A 12 1.25 6.77 2.51
CA GLY A 12 1.62 7.31 3.81
C GLY A 12 0.68 8.45 4.23
N SER A 13 0.88 9.03 5.40
CA SER A 13 0.04 10.12 5.93
C SER A 13 0.05 11.38 5.04
N SER A 14 1.19 11.70 4.45
CA SER A 14 1.39 12.88 3.58
C SER A 14 2.03 12.54 2.24
N SER A 15 2.02 11.28 1.83
CA SER A 15 2.64 10.86 0.56
C SER A 15 2.01 9.59 -0.01
N ILE A 16 2.10 9.44 -1.34
CA ILE A 16 1.79 8.19 -2.04
C ILE A 16 3.00 7.82 -2.88
N LYS A 17 3.58 6.64 -2.62
CA LYS A 17 4.56 6.02 -3.51
C LYS A 17 3.85 5.00 -4.38
N TYR A 18 4.17 4.99 -5.66
CA TYR A 18 3.60 4.01 -6.59
C TYR A 18 4.65 3.47 -7.55
N GLN A 19 4.37 2.30 -8.08
CA GLN A 19 5.22 1.65 -9.07
C GLN A 19 4.36 0.74 -9.96
N LEU A 20 4.55 0.83 -11.27
CA LEU A 20 4.02 -0.11 -12.24
C LEU A 20 5.09 -1.16 -12.52
N VAL A 21 4.80 -2.42 -12.26
CA VAL A 21 5.77 -3.53 -12.30
C VAL A 21 5.29 -4.61 -13.25
N ASP A 22 6.21 -5.18 -14.00
CA ASP A 22 6.02 -6.49 -14.63
C ASP A 22 6.28 -7.57 -13.56
N PRO A 23 5.26 -8.35 -13.15
CA PRO A 23 5.43 -9.34 -12.08
C PRO A 23 6.26 -10.55 -12.50
N ASP A 24 6.42 -10.81 -13.79
CA ASP A 24 7.16 -11.96 -14.29
C ASP A 24 8.67 -11.70 -14.29
N SER A 25 9.10 -10.49 -14.66
CA SER A 25 10.51 -10.08 -14.68
C SER A 25 10.95 -9.31 -13.43
N GLY A 26 10.00 -8.73 -12.69
CA GLY A 26 10.27 -7.79 -11.61
C GLY A 26 10.70 -6.39 -12.10
N ALA A 27 10.66 -6.14 -13.40
CA ALA A 27 11.04 -4.85 -13.96
C ALA A 27 10.04 -3.76 -13.60
N SER A 28 10.55 -2.58 -13.22
CA SER A 28 9.74 -1.38 -13.03
C SER A 28 9.58 -0.66 -14.35
N LEU A 29 8.34 -0.53 -14.82
CA LEU A 29 7.99 0.20 -16.05
C LEU A 29 7.81 1.69 -15.77
N ALA A 30 7.28 2.02 -14.60
CA ALA A 30 7.17 3.39 -14.11
C ALA A 30 7.17 3.41 -12.58
N SER A 31 7.56 4.53 -12.00
CA SER A 31 7.50 4.75 -10.56
C SER A 31 7.29 6.22 -10.25
N GLY A 32 6.73 6.51 -9.08
CA GLY A 32 6.59 7.90 -8.69
C GLY A 32 6.27 8.09 -7.22
N LEU A 33 6.19 9.37 -6.88
CA LEU A 33 5.98 9.85 -5.52
C LEU A 33 5.13 11.10 -5.55
N VAL A 34 4.05 11.08 -4.81
CA VAL A 34 3.29 12.27 -4.40
C VAL A 34 3.74 12.64 -3.01
N GLU A 35 4.10 13.88 -2.79
CA GLU A 35 4.64 14.38 -1.51
C GLU A 35 3.87 15.59 -1.02
N ARG A 36 3.92 15.81 0.31
CA ARG A 36 3.32 16.98 0.98
C ARG A 36 1.82 17.12 0.72
N ILE A 37 1.12 15.98 0.77
CA ILE A 37 -0.34 15.94 0.67
C ILE A 37 -0.93 16.69 1.87
N GLY A 38 -1.84 17.63 1.60
CA GLY A 38 -2.48 18.47 2.59
C GLY A 38 -1.70 19.74 2.95
N GLU A 39 -0.55 19.99 2.30
CA GLU A 39 0.24 21.21 2.48
C GLU A 39 -0.03 22.22 1.35
N GLU A 40 0.39 23.49 1.55
CA GLU A 40 0.22 24.55 0.55
C GLU A 40 0.94 24.27 -0.78
N THR A 41 2.02 23.53 -0.70
CA THR A 41 2.81 23.11 -1.87
C THR A 41 3.06 21.62 -1.83
N GLY A 42 2.38 20.87 -2.71
CA GLY A 42 2.64 19.47 -2.97
C GLY A 42 3.66 19.29 -4.12
N ALA A 43 4.09 18.07 -4.34
CA ALA A 43 4.90 17.71 -5.50
C ALA A 43 4.57 16.29 -5.96
N ILE A 44 4.57 16.10 -7.28
CA ILE A 44 4.43 14.78 -7.89
C ILE A 44 5.64 14.56 -8.80
N THR A 45 6.35 13.48 -8.56
CA THR A 45 7.42 13.01 -9.44
C THR A 45 7.01 11.71 -10.09
N HIS A 46 7.12 11.63 -11.40
CA HIS A 46 6.87 10.42 -12.18
C HIS A 46 8.09 10.08 -13.03
N LYS A 47 8.53 8.83 -12.98
CA LYS A 47 9.66 8.29 -13.74
C LYS A 47 9.19 7.13 -14.60
N TYR A 48 9.57 7.12 -15.84
CA TYR A 48 9.21 6.12 -16.84
C TYR A 48 10.35 5.98 -17.87
N ASP A 49 10.23 5.08 -18.83
CA ASP A 49 11.29 4.86 -19.83
C ASP A 49 11.56 6.12 -20.69
N GLY A 50 10.52 6.93 -20.93
CA GLY A 50 10.64 8.22 -21.64
C GLY A 50 11.30 9.34 -20.84
N GLY A 51 11.56 9.17 -19.55
CA GLY A 51 12.20 10.18 -18.72
C GLY A 51 11.62 10.40 -17.33
N ARG A 52 11.59 11.66 -16.93
CA ARG A 52 11.09 12.12 -15.64
C ARG A 52 10.19 13.32 -15.82
N PHE A 53 9.01 13.26 -15.25
CA PHE A 53 8.06 14.36 -15.15
C PHE A 53 7.95 14.84 -13.70
N GLU A 54 7.84 16.14 -13.51
CA GLU A 54 7.65 16.76 -12.20
C GLU A 54 6.54 17.80 -12.27
N LEU A 55 5.65 17.75 -11.29
CA LEU A 55 4.57 18.70 -11.10
C LEU A 55 4.65 19.25 -9.68
N VAL A 56 4.61 20.56 -9.52
CA VAL A 56 4.57 21.23 -8.21
C VAL A 56 3.28 22.03 -8.14
N GLU A 57 2.34 21.54 -7.35
CA GLU A 57 1.05 22.17 -7.11
C GLU A 57 0.47 21.70 -5.77
N PRO A 58 -0.54 22.40 -5.22
CA PRO A 58 -1.22 21.91 -4.03
C PRO A 58 -1.88 20.56 -4.27
N VAL A 59 -1.60 19.58 -3.41
CA VAL A 59 -2.25 18.27 -3.39
C VAL A 59 -3.11 18.19 -2.14
N PRO A 60 -4.40 18.54 -2.22
CA PRO A 60 -5.25 18.71 -1.04
C PRO A 60 -5.48 17.41 -0.27
N ASP A 61 -5.58 16.29 -0.96
CA ASP A 61 -5.81 14.97 -0.34
C ASP A 61 -5.29 13.82 -1.20
N HIS A 62 -5.37 12.60 -0.67
CA HIS A 62 -4.94 11.37 -1.34
C HIS A 62 -5.77 11.06 -2.59
N GLY A 63 -7.05 11.49 -2.60
CA GLY A 63 -7.94 11.30 -3.74
C GLY A 63 -7.46 12.09 -4.94
N PHE A 64 -7.19 13.37 -4.72
CA PHE A 64 -6.61 14.25 -5.73
C PHE A 64 -5.24 13.73 -6.19
N GLY A 65 -4.35 13.41 -5.24
CA GLY A 65 -3.01 12.93 -5.56
C GLY A 65 -3.02 11.67 -6.42
N LEU A 66 -3.88 10.69 -6.13
CA LEU A 66 -3.97 9.47 -6.95
C LEU A 66 -4.63 9.73 -8.31
N ALA A 67 -5.63 10.61 -8.39
CA ALA A 67 -6.23 11.00 -9.66
C ALA A 67 -5.20 11.68 -10.59
N GLU A 68 -4.36 12.58 -10.03
CA GLU A 68 -3.25 13.18 -10.76
C GLU A 68 -2.22 12.15 -11.23
N VAL A 69 -1.90 11.16 -10.40
CA VAL A 69 -1.02 10.06 -10.82
C VAL A 69 -1.59 9.34 -12.06
N LEU A 70 -2.89 9.01 -12.06
CA LEU A 70 -3.52 8.35 -13.22
C LEU A 70 -3.52 9.25 -14.46
N ARG A 71 -3.76 10.56 -14.27
CA ARG A 71 -3.65 11.54 -15.37
C ARG A 71 -2.23 11.60 -15.96
N ILE A 72 -1.20 11.62 -15.09
CA ILE A 72 0.20 11.64 -15.52
C ILE A 72 0.55 10.36 -16.29
N PHE A 73 0.07 9.19 -15.87
CA PHE A 73 0.23 7.97 -16.65
C PHE A 73 -0.36 8.11 -18.05
N ALA A 74 -1.56 8.66 -18.20
CA ALA A 74 -2.20 8.85 -19.50
C ALA A 74 -1.47 9.86 -20.39
N GLU A 75 -0.86 10.90 -19.82
CA GLU A 75 -0.20 11.98 -20.57
C GLU A 75 1.28 11.71 -20.86
N GLN A 76 1.99 11.09 -19.94
CA GLN A 76 3.43 10.88 -20.01
C GLN A 76 3.80 9.40 -20.29
N GLY A 77 2.90 8.48 -19.94
CA GLY A 77 3.07 7.04 -20.11
C GLY A 77 3.80 6.35 -18.93
N PRO A 78 3.84 5.00 -18.95
CA PRO A 78 3.12 4.14 -19.90
C PRO A 78 1.59 4.26 -19.73
N ASP A 79 0.85 4.17 -20.83
CA ASP A 79 -0.61 4.16 -20.79
C ASP A 79 -1.11 2.94 -20.01
N LEU A 80 -1.97 3.17 -19.02
CA LEU A 80 -2.44 2.12 -18.11
C LEU A 80 -3.44 1.16 -18.78
N ASP A 81 -4.19 1.62 -19.78
CA ASP A 81 -5.11 0.77 -20.55
C ASP A 81 -4.31 -0.20 -21.44
N GLU A 82 -3.21 0.27 -22.03
CA GLU A 82 -2.32 -0.56 -22.83
C GLU A 82 -1.41 -1.46 -21.94
N ALA A 83 -1.09 -1.00 -20.73
CA ALA A 83 -0.21 -1.70 -19.81
C ALA A 83 -0.79 -3.00 -19.24
N ASN A 84 -2.09 -3.31 -19.49
CA ASN A 84 -2.76 -4.53 -19.05
C ASN A 84 -2.58 -4.77 -17.54
N ILE A 85 -3.09 -3.84 -16.72
CA ILE A 85 -3.05 -3.97 -15.26
C ILE A 85 -3.94 -5.12 -14.83
N VAL A 86 -3.35 -6.16 -14.26
CA VAL A 86 -4.07 -7.35 -13.76
C VAL A 86 -4.39 -7.30 -12.28
N ALA A 87 -3.73 -6.43 -11.52
CA ALA A 87 -4.00 -6.21 -10.09
C ALA A 87 -3.44 -4.87 -9.60
N VAL A 88 -4.03 -4.37 -8.51
CA VAL A 88 -3.46 -3.27 -7.72
C VAL A 88 -3.02 -3.81 -6.36
N GLY A 89 -1.75 -3.67 -6.04
CA GLY A 89 -1.17 -4.10 -4.77
C GLY A 89 -1.08 -2.95 -3.77
N HIS A 90 -1.55 -3.15 -2.53
CA HIS A 90 -1.48 -2.17 -1.46
C HIS A 90 -0.62 -2.67 -0.31
N ARG A 91 0.35 -1.87 0.13
CA ARG A 91 1.03 -2.13 1.39
C ARG A 91 0.19 -1.64 2.55
N VAL A 92 0.06 -2.49 3.58
CA VAL A 92 -0.54 -2.15 4.88
C VAL A 92 0.46 -2.52 5.98
N VAL A 93 0.69 -1.61 6.93
CA VAL A 93 1.67 -1.87 8.00
C VAL A 93 1.12 -2.89 8.98
N GLN A 94 -0.07 -2.67 9.54
CA GLN A 94 -0.59 -3.50 10.62
C GLN A 94 -1.74 -4.39 10.13
N GLY A 95 -1.47 -5.69 10.10
CA GLY A 95 -2.44 -6.75 9.76
C GLY A 95 -3.05 -7.46 11.00
N GLY A 96 -2.57 -7.12 12.20
CA GLY A 96 -3.06 -7.69 13.45
C GLY A 96 -2.99 -9.22 13.46
N ARG A 97 -4.01 -9.84 14.04
CA ARG A 97 -4.21 -11.30 14.02
C ARG A 97 -5.06 -11.77 12.84
N TYR A 98 -5.61 -10.84 12.07
CA TYR A 98 -6.53 -11.18 10.98
C TYR A 98 -5.79 -11.64 9.72
N PHE A 99 -4.61 -11.09 9.47
CA PHE A 99 -3.92 -11.29 8.19
C PHE A 99 -2.56 -11.94 8.37
N SER A 100 -2.46 -13.21 7.97
CA SER A 100 -1.21 -13.99 7.93
C SER A 100 -0.54 -13.99 6.55
N GLY A 101 -1.17 -13.38 5.55
CA GLY A 101 -0.69 -13.30 4.17
C GLY A 101 -1.40 -12.21 3.38
N PRO A 102 -1.19 -12.16 2.06
CA PRO A 102 -1.93 -11.28 1.17
C PRO A 102 -3.44 -11.56 1.22
N ALA A 103 -4.25 -10.51 1.05
CA ALA A 103 -5.71 -10.64 1.01
C ALA A 103 -6.29 -9.88 -0.18
N LEU A 104 -7.25 -10.50 -0.88
CA LEU A 104 -8.06 -9.82 -1.88
C LEU A 104 -8.98 -8.83 -1.17
N VAL A 105 -8.98 -7.59 -1.62
CA VAL A 105 -9.72 -6.51 -0.93
C VAL A 105 -11.19 -6.58 -1.27
N ASP A 106 -11.97 -6.85 -0.26
CA ASP A 106 -13.42 -6.70 -0.21
C ASP A 106 -13.81 -5.78 0.97
N ASP A 107 -15.08 -5.67 1.25
CA ASP A 107 -15.56 -4.80 2.34
C ASP A 107 -15.24 -5.37 3.72
N ASP A 108 -15.14 -6.70 3.87
CA ASP A 108 -14.71 -7.35 5.12
C ASP A 108 -13.22 -7.05 5.42
N VAL A 109 -12.36 -7.12 4.40
CA VAL A 109 -10.94 -6.76 4.54
C VAL A 109 -10.78 -5.29 4.93
N VAL A 110 -11.55 -4.38 4.31
CA VAL A 110 -11.54 -2.95 4.67
C VAL A 110 -11.96 -2.76 6.13
N ALA A 111 -13.08 -3.36 6.55
CA ALA A 111 -13.57 -3.27 7.93
C ALA A 111 -12.54 -3.80 8.95
N ARG A 112 -11.89 -4.93 8.65
CA ARG A 112 -10.83 -5.48 9.53
C ARG A 112 -9.59 -4.59 9.62
N ILE A 113 -9.18 -3.93 8.53
CA ILE A 113 -8.08 -2.97 8.58
C ILE A 113 -8.48 -1.74 9.41
N GLU A 114 -9.75 -1.31 9.35
CA GLU A 114 -10.28 -0.23 10.17
C GLU A 114 -10.26 -0.59 11.66
N GLU A 115 -10.69 -1.79 12.04
CA GLU A 115 -10.58 -2.31 13.42
C GLU A 115 -9.13 -2.31 13.95
N LEU A 116 -8.15 -2.42 13.06
CA LEU A 116 -6.73 -2.43 13.41
C LEU A 116 -6.10 -1.03 13.52
N VAL A 117 -6.84 0.03 13.24
CA VAL A 117 -6.35 1.41 13.39
C VAL A 117 -5.74 1.69 14.77
N PRO A 118 -6.33 1.23 15.90
CA PRO A 118 -5.70 1.44 17.21
C PRO A 118 -4.33 0.79 17.38
N LEU A 119 -4.02 -0.26 16.62
CA LEU A 119 -2.69 -0.92 16.63
C LEU A 119 -1.68 -0.25 15.69
N GLY A 120 -2.15 0.55 14.72
CA GLY A 120 -1.31 1.25 13.76
C GLY A 120 -1.85 2.65 13.42
N PRO A 121 -2.05 3.53 14.43
CA PRO A 121 -2.78 4.79 14.25
C PRO A 121 -2.07 5.80 13.34
N LEU A 122 -0.76 5.67 13.17
CA LEU A 122 0.03 6.54 12.30
C LEU A 122 0.05 6.09 10.83
N HIS A 123 -0.38 4.85 10.55
CA HIS A 123 -0.22 4.23 9.22
C HIS A 123 -1.54 3.73 8.63
N ASN A 124 -2.28 2.91 9.36
CA ASN A 124 -3.48 2.25 8.83
C ASN A 124 -4.55 3.20 8.28
N PRO A 125 -4.82 4.39 8.89
CA PRO A 125 -5.78 5.34 8.33
C PRO A 125 -5.39 5.81 6.92
N ALA A 126 -4.11 6.11 6.69
CA ALA A 126 -3.62 6.53 5.38
C ALA A 126 -3.67 5.38 4.35
N HIS A 127 -3.38 4.15 4.79
CA HIS A 127 -3.50 2.96 3.94
C HIS A 127 -4.95 2.70 3.53
N LEU A 128 -5.90 2.76 4.48
CA LEU A 128 -7.34 2.65 4.19
C LEU A 128 -7.77 3.68 3.17
N LYS A 129 -7.39 4.95 3.38
CA LYS A 129 -7.74 6.02 2.44
C LYS A 129 -7.21 5.74 1.03
N GLY A 130 -5.96 5.28 0.92
CA GLY A 130 -5.37 4.89 -0.37
C GLY A 130 -6.11 3.72 -1.03
N ILE A 131 -6.50 2.69 -0.27
CA ILE A 131 -7.26 1.54 -0.76
C ILE A 131 -8.64 1.98 -1.27
N GLU A 132 -9.38 2.77 -0.48
CA GLU A 132 -10.72 3.26 -0.84
C GLU A 132 -10.70 4.07 -2.14
N VAL A 133 -9.73 4.99 -2.24
CA VAL A 133 -9.57 5.83 -3.43
C VAL A 133 -9.20 4.99 -4.65
N ALA A 134 -8.24 4.08 -4.52
CA ALA A 134 -7.81 3.24 -5.62
C ALA A 134 -8.94 2.31 -6.10
N ARG A 135 -9.69 1.67 -5.19
CA ARG A 135 -10.86 0.85 -5.53
C ARG A 135 -11.94 1.62 -6.30
N ARG A 136 -12.08 2.92 -6.03
CA ARG A 136 -13.05 3.76 -6.75
C ARG A 136 -12.56 4.15 -8.14
N LEU A 137 -11.27 4.44 -8.28
CA LEU A 137 -10.66 4.91 -9.53
C LEU A 137 -10.31 3.77 -10.49
N LEU A 138 -10.01 2.58 -9.97
CA LEU A 138 -9.62 1.37 -10.69
C LEU A 138 -10.56 0.21 -10.31
N ALA A 139 -11.87 0.44 -10.43
CA ALA A 139 -12.90 -0.48 -9.92
C ALA A 139 -12.93 -1.84 -10.62
N ASP A 140 -12.52 -1.88 -11.88
CA ASP A 140 -12.54 -3.11 -12.71
C ASP A 140 -11.32 -4.01 -12.51
N VAL A 141 -10.36 -3.57 -11.68
CA VAL A 141 -9.13 -4.30 -11.41
C VAL A 141 -9.16 -4.86 -9.98
N PRO A 142 -8.79 -6.13 -9.75
CA PRO A 142 -8.70 -6.68 -8.40
C PRO A 142 -7.63 -5.97 -7.57
N HIS A 143 -7.97 -5.68 -6.31
CA HIS A 143 -7.06 -5.06 -5.35
C HIS A 143 -6.60 -6.09 -4.32
N VAL A 144 -5.30 -6.08 -3.99
CA VAL A 144 -4.68 -7.02 -3.05
C VAL A 144 -3.90 -6.24 -2.00
N THR A 145 -4.12 -6.57 -0.72
CA THR A 145 -3.31 -6.03 0.39
C THR A 145 -2.19 -6.97 0.77
N VAL A 146 -1.04 -6.40 1.13
CA VAL A 146 0.13 -7.12 1.68
C VAL A 146 0.51 -6.45 2.99
N PHE A 147 0.59 -7.24 4.07
CA PHE A 147 0.80 -6.74 5.42
C PHE A 147 2.24 -6.92 5.87
N ASP A 148 2.85 -5.85 6.42
CA ASP A 148 4.23 -5.94 6.94
C ASP A 148 4.34 -6.91 8.11
N THR A 149 3.29 -7.00 8.95
CA THR A 149 3.25 -7.89 10.11
C THR A 149 2.99 -9.35 9.75
N ALA A 150 2.55 -9.67 8.54
CA ALA A 150 2.26 -11.04 8.14
C ALA A 150 3.50 -11.95 8.18
N PHE A 151 4.69 -11.42 7.94
CA PHE A 151 5.95 -12.17 8.02
C PHE A 151 6.22 -12.76 9.41
N PHE A 152 5.70 -12.12 10.47
CA PHE A 152 5.95 -12.50 11.87
C PHE A 152 4.73 -13.17 12.54
N GLN A 153 3.75 -13.63 11.77
CA GLN A 153 2.55 -14.25 12.33
C GLN A 153 2.87 -15.58 13.06
N ASP A 154 3.83 -16.33 12.56
CA ASP A 154 4.24 -17.63 13.07
C ASP A 154 5.29 -17.53 14.20
N LEU A 155 5.47 -16.35 14.81
CA LEU A 155 6.31 -16.24 16.00
C LEU A 155 5.78 -17.18 17.10
N PRO A 156 6.64 -18.04 17.68
CA PRO A 156 6.25 -18.87 18.80
C PRO A 156 5.79 -18.02 19.99
N GLU A 157 4.88 -18.56 20.80
CA GLU A 157 4.21 -17.79 21.87
C GLU A 157 5.19 -17.11 22.81
N GLU A 158 6.27 -17.80 23.20
CA GLU A 158 7.32 -17.29 24.08
C GLU A 158 8.08 -16.09 23.49
N ALA A 159 8.15 -15.99 22.17
CA ALA A 159 8.76 -14.86 21.48
C ALA A 159 7.75 -13.74 21.17
N ALA A 160 6.48 -14.10 20.98
CA ALA A 160 5.43 -13.15 20.63
C ALA A 160 4.84 -12.43 21.85
N ARG A 161 4.81 -13.06 23.02
CA ARG A 161 4.22 -12.50 24.23
C ARG A 161 5.17 -11.57 24.97
N TYR A 162 4.58 -10.58 25.62
CA TYR A 162 5.26 -9.76 26.64
C TYR A 162 4.93 -10.30 28.04
N GLY A 163 5.75 -9.94 29.03
CA GLY A 163 5.56 -10.31 30.45
C GLY A 163 4.40 -9.53 31.10
N LEU A 164 3.21 -9.58 30.50
CA LEU A 164 1.99 -8.93 30.97
C LEU A 164 0.97 -9.96 31.44
N ASN A 165 -0.04 -9.52 32.23
CA ASN A 165 -1.19 -10.34 32.55
C ASN A 165 -1.81 -10.91 31.27
N ARG A 166 -2.01 -12.23 31.25
CA ARG A 166 -2.44 -12.96 30.06
C ARG A 166 -3.83 -12.52 29.58
N GLU A 167 -4.78 -12.34 30.51
CA GLU A 167 -6.14 -11.94 30.17
C GLU A 167 -6.18 -10.54 29.55
N ILE A 168 -5.36 -9.62 30.06
CA ILE A 168 -5.22 -8.25 29.52
C ILE A 168 -4.59 -8.32 28.14
N ALA A 169 -3.50 -9.07 27.99
CA ALA A 169 -2.81 -9.20 26.71
C ALA A 169 -3.73 -9.79 25.62
N ASP A 170 -4.51 -10.82 25.97
CA ASP A 170 -5.43 -11.46 25.02
C ASP A 170 -6.62 -10.55 24.69
N LYS A 171 -7.19 -9.87 25.69
CA LYS A 171 -8.31 -8.91 25.51
C LYS A 171 -7.98 -7.78 24.56
N TYR A 172 -6.76 -7.24 24.64
CA TYR A 172 -6.32 -6.10 23.84
C TYR A 172 -5.41 -6.50 22.68
N SER A 173 -5.28 -7.78 22.39
CA SER A 173 -4.40 -8.32 21.34
C SER A 173 -2.95 -7.82 21.44
N ILE A 174 -2.44 -7.67 22.68
CA ILE A 174 -1.09 -7.20 22.95
C ILE A 174 -0.10 -8.34 22.73
N ARG A 175 0.67 -8.21 21.66
CA ARG A 175 1.77 -9.13 21.33
C ARG A 175 2.82 -8.42 20.50
N ARG A 176 3.96 -9.06 20.31
CA ARG A 176 4.92 -8.63 19.29
C ARG A 176 4.37 -9.03 17.91
N TYR A 177 4.10 -8.04 17.08
CA TYR A 177 3.70 -8.25 15.70
C TYR A 177 4.90 -8.23 14.75
N GLY A 178 5.97 -7.54 15.11
CA GLY A 178 7.07 -7.22 14.22
C GLY A 178 6.67 -6.14 13.21
N ALA A 179 7.67 -5.51 12.62
CA ALA A 179 7.49 -4.53 11.55
C ALA A 179 8.57 -4.74 10.50
N HIS A 180 8.38 -4.14 9.31
CA HIS A 180 9.31 -4.25 8.20
C HIS A 180 9.60 -5.71 7.76
N GLY A 181 8.63 -6.60 7.87
CA GLY A 181 8.75 -8.00 7.48
C GLY A 181 9.21 -8.23 6.04
N LYS A 182 8.99 -7.26 5.17
CA LYS A 182 9.48 -7.28 3.78
C LYS A 182 11.01 -7.25 3.70
N ILE A 183 11.69 -6.59 4.65
CA ILE A 183 13.16 -6.58 4.74
C ILE A 183 13.66 -7.96 5.15
N GLY A 184 13.01 -8.61 6.10
CA GLY A 184 13.32 -10.00 6.51
C GLY A 184 13.21 -10.99 5.34
N ARG A 185 12.19 -10.87 4.51
CA ARG A 185 12.00 -11.73 3.32
C ARG A 185 13.09 -11.60 2.26
N ALA A 186 13.72 -10.45 2.15
CA ALA A 186 14.77 -10.21 1.17
C ALA A 186 16.12 -10.89 1.55
N HIS A 187 16.20 -11.46 2.76
CA HIS A 187 17.42 -12.07 3.29
C HIS A 187 17.29 -13.60 3.52
N VAL A 188 16.19 -14.22 3.04
CA VAL A 188 15.96 -15.67 3.16
C VAL A 188 16.00 -16.35 1.80
#